data_ae656f29a3b4fcdb22f29e820e13b248
#
_entry.id   ae656f29a3b4fcdb22f29e820e13b248
#
_cell.length_a   1.000
_cell.length_b   1.000
_cell.length_c   1.000
_cell.angle_alpha   90.00
_cell.angle_beta   90.00
_cell.angle_gamma   90.00
#
_symmetry.space_group_name_H-M   'P 1'
#
loop_
_entity.id
_entity.type
_entity.pdbx_description
1 polymer ?
#
loop_
_entity_poly.entity_id
_entity_poly.type
_entity_poly.pdbx_seq_one_letter_code
_entity_poly.pdbx_strand_id
1 'polypeptide(L)'
;IGRYMKNSGINCPIETVDPSVDMNHCVINVSRDKKGKLKYVLRDGPSYTGTFVDNEILGDRERRVIEDGTLFTIGATSIILRTADSEEEN
;
A
#
# COMPACT_ATOMS: atom_id res chain seq x y z
N ILE A 1 -1.91 -4.90 -3.16
CA ILE A 1 -2.63 -5.00 -1.88
C ILE A 1 -4.12 -4.94 -2.16
N GLY A 2 -4.85 -5.84 -1.57
CA GLY A 2 -6.28 -5.84 -1.74
C GLY A 2 -6.97 -6.86 -0.85
N ARG A 3 -8.30 -6.87 -0.90
CA ARG A 3 -9.11 -7.75 -0.09
C ARG A 3 -8.88 -9.21 -0.53
N TYR A 4 -8.67 -10.09 0.45
CA TYR A 4 -8.48 -11.51 0.20
C TYR A 4 -9.74 -12.14 -0.44
N MET A 5 -9.50 -12.85 -1.53
CA MET A 5 -10.51 -13.69 -2.19
C MET A 5 -9.81 -14.97 -2.61
N LYS A 6 -10.45 -16.11 -2.40
CA LYS A 6 -9.88 -17.41 -2.80
C LYS A 6 -9.55 -17.39 -4.30
N ASN A 7 -8.33 -17.82 -4.64
CA ASN A 7 -7.85 -17.91 -6.02
C ASN A 7 -7.71 -16.54 -6.73
N SER A 8 -7.57 -15.45 -5.99
CA SER A 8 -7.49 -14.12 -6.58
C SER A 8 -6.11 -13.77 -7.15
N GLY A 9 -5.06 -14.46 -6.73
CA GLY A 9 -3.70 -14.16 -7.20
C GLY A 9 -3.10 -12.87 -6.66
N ILE A 10 -3.65 -12.33 -5.58
CA ILE A 10 -3.16 -11.09 -4.95
C ILE A 10 -1.87 -11.39 -4.19
N ASN A 11 -0.82 -10.56 -4.43
CA ASN A 11 0.46 -10.73 -3.75
C ASN A 11 0.42 -10.42 -2.25
N CYS A 12 -0.42 -9.49 -1.85
CA CYS A 12 -0.55 -9.10 -0.45
C CYS A 12 -2.03 -9.03 -0.08
N PRO A 13 -2.65 -10.18 0.22
CA PRO A 13 -4.07 -10.21 0.55
C PRO A 13 -4.33 -9.72 1.97
N ILE A 14 -5.46 -9.04 2.15
CA ILE A 14 -5.91 -8.56 3.45
C ILE A 14 -7.23 -9.24 3.77
N GLU A 15 -7.28 -9.95 4.88
CA GLU A 15 -8.53 -10.54 5.36
C GLU A 15 -9.34 -9.45 6.04
N THR A 16 -10.43 -9.05 5.41
CA THR A 16 -11.30 -8.02 5.92
C THR A 16 -12.73 -8.26 5.47
N VAL A 17 -13.68 -7.82 6.28
CA VAL A 17 -15.10 -7.80 5.91
C VAL A 17 -15.50 -6.45 5.34
N ASP A 18 -14.57 -5.52 5.20
CA ASP A 18 -14.81 -4.18 4.68
C ASP A 18 -15.06 -4.23 3.18
N PRO A 19 -16.32 -3.99 2.71
CA PRO A 19 -16.63 -4.07 1.28
C PRO A 19 -16.02 -2.93 0.47
N SER A 20 -15.49 -1.90 1.12
CA SER A 20 -14.85 -0.79 0.43
C SER A 20 -13.40 -1.06 0.04
N VAL A 21 -12.84 -2.21 0.44
CA VAL A 21 -11.50 -2.64 0.03
C VAL A 21 -11.62 -3.54 -1.19
N ASP A 22 -11.06 -3.10 -2.32
CA ASP A 22 -11.08 -3.87 -3.57
C ASP A 22 -10.02 -4.97 -3.57
N MET A 23 -10.18 -5.96 -4.45
CA MET A 23 -9.20 -7.04 -4.59
C MET A 23 -7.82 -6.52 -5.02
N ASN A 24 -7.80 -5.50 -5.89
CA ASN A 24 -6.55 -4.85 -6.34
C ASN A 24 -6.63 -3.37 -5.98
N HIS A 25 -6.64 -3.09 -4.68
CA HIS A 25 -6.91 -1.74 -4.19
C HIS A 25 -5.75 -0.78 -4.41
N CYS A 26 -4.55 -1.21 -4.09
CA CYS A 26 -3.35 -0.39 -4.29
C CYS A 26 -2.13 -1.27 -4.54
N VAL A 27 -1.05 -0.63 -4.98
CA VAL A 27 0.20 -1.31 -5.30
C VAL A 27 1.35 -0.56 -4.68
N ILE A 28 2.29 -1.29 -4.09
CA ILE A 28 3.56 -0.73 -3.64
C ILE A 28 4.65 -1.33 -4.53
N ASN A 29 5.33 -0.46 -5.27
CA ASN A 29 6.47 -0.85 -6.08
C ASN A 29 7.74 -0.67 -5.26
N VAL A 30 8.53 -1.73 -5.14
CA VAL A 30 9.77 -1.72 -4.37
C VAL A 30 10.93 -1.72 -5.35
N SER A 31 11.83 -0.75 -5.22
CA SER A 31 13.01 -0.64 -6.06
C SER A 31 14.21 -0.21 -5.22
N ARG A 32 15.39 -0.22 -5.81
CA ARG A 32 16.60 0.28 -5.17
C ARG A 32 17.05 1.56 -5.85
N ASP A 33 17.49 2.54 -5.05
CA ASP A 33 18.09 3.76 -5.58
C ASP A 33 19.56 3.51 -5.95
N LYS A 34 20.26 4.55 -6.40
CA LYS A 34 21.67 4.46 -6.81
C LYS A 34 22.61 4.07 -5.68
N LYS A 35 22.18 4.27 -4.44
CA LYS A 35 22.94 3.93 -3.24
C LYS A 35 22.61 2.55 -2.70
N GLY A 36 21.74 1.82 -3.40
CA GLY A 36 21.29 0.50 -2.99
C GLY A 36 20.21 0.51 -1.91
N LYS A 37 19.70 1.67 -1.55
CA LYS A 37 18.65 1.80 -0.55
C LYS A 37 17.28 1.50 -1.16
N LEU A 38 16.45 0.78 -0.43
CA LEU A 38 15.11 0.44 -0.91
C LEU A 38 14.19 1.66 -0.94
N LYS A 39 13.44 1.76 -2.02
CA LYS A 39 12.48 2.82 -2.25
C LYS A 39 11.10 2.20 -2.45
N TYR A 40 10.11 2.71 -1.74
CA TYR A 40 8.74 2.22 -1.76
C TYR A 40 7.83 3.28 -2.37
N VAL A 41 7.11 2.93 -3.43
CA VAL A 41 6.22 3.87 -4.13
C VAL A 41 4.81 3.29 -4.13
N LEU A 42 3.89 4.02 -3.52
CA LEU A 42 2.48 3.64 -3.43
C LEU A 42 1.67 4.30 -4.54
N ARG A 43 0.78 3.54 -5.15
CA ARG A 43 -0.21 4.06 -6.10
C ARG A 43 -1.54 3.34 -5.93
N ASP A 44 -2.63 4.03 -6.31
CA ASP A 44 -3.96 3.43 -6.32
C ASP A 44 -4.07 2.42 -7.47
N GLY A 45 -4.88 1.40 -7.32
CA GLY A 45 -4.92 0.22 -8.17
C GLY A 45 -5.43 0.25 -9.60
N PRO A 46 -6.42 1.01 -10.11
CA PRO A 46 -7.35 1.94 -9.48
C PRO A 46 -8.40 1.25 -8.61
N SER A 47 -8.71 1.86 -7.49
CA SER A 47 -9.72 1.37 -6.58
C SER A 47 -11.02 2.16 -6.71
N TYR A 48 -12.10 1.58 -6.17
CA TYR A 48 -13.40 2.25 -6.19
C TYR A 48 -13.47 3.40 -5.19
N THR A 49 -12.91 3.22 -4.00
CA THR A 49 -13.02 4.21 -2.91
C THR A 49 -11.77 5.05 -2.71
N GLY A 50 -10.67 4.73 -3.39
CA GLY A 50 -9.42 5.50 -3.32
C GLY A 50 -8.44 4.99 -2.28
N THR A 51 -7.21 5.48 -2.39
CA THR A 51 -6.12 5.21 -1.45
C THR A 51 -5.68 6.54 -0.85
N PHE A 52 -5.61 6.61 0.46
CA PHE A 52 -5.28 7.85 1.19
C PHE A 52 -3.96 7.68 1.92
N VAL A 53 -3.11 8.70 1.84
CA VAL A 53 -1.86 8.78 2.61
C VAL A 53 -1.93 10.04 3.45
N ASP A 54 -1.83 9.91 4.77
CA ASP A 54 -1.93 11.03 5.70
C ASP A 54 -3.16 11.91 5.44
N ASN A 55 -4.31 11.26 5.20
CA ASN A 55 -5.60 11.90 4.90
C ASN A 55 -5.67 12.61 3.54
N GLU A 56 -4.68 12.40 2.67
CA GLU A 56 -4.70 12.94 1.31
C GLU A 56 -4.96 11.82 0.32
N ILE A 57 -5.97 11.99 -0.54
CA ILE A 57 -6.27 11.00 -1.56
C ILE A 57 -5.23 11.03 -2.67
N LEU A 58 -4.81 9.85 -3.12
CA LEU A 58 -3.93 9.74 -4.29
C LEU A 58 -4.75 9.94 -5.56
N GLY A 59 -4.22 10.71 -6.50
CA GLY A 59 -4.84 10.88 -7.81
C GLY A 59 -4.72 9.61 -8.66
N ASP A 60 -5.43 9.58 -9.80
CA ASP A 60 -5.53 8.41 -10.67
C ASP A 60 -4.18 7.86 -11.11
N ARG A 61 -3.21 8.72 -11.29
CA ARG A 61 -1.87 8.30 -11.74
C ARG A 61 -0.77 8.79 -10.81
N GLU A 62 -1.17 9.24 -9.64
CA GLU A 62 -0.21 9.73 -8.67
C GLU A 62 0.58 8.58 -8.09
N ARG A 63 1.88 8.79 -7.94
CA ARG A 63 2.80 7.86 -7.27
C ARG A 63 3.39 8.59 -6.09
N ARG A 64 3.25 8.01 -4.91
CA ARG A 64 3.73 8.62 -3.67
C ARG A 64 4.84 7.78 -3.07
N VAL A 65 6.01 8.37 -2.86
CA VAL A 65 7.09 7.70 -2.12
C VAL A 65 6.69 7.65 -0.66
N ILE A 66 6.72 6.45 -0.09
CA ILE A 66 6.41 6.22 1.32
C ILE A 66 7.59 5.53 1.99
N GLU A 67 7.60 5.56 3.31
CA GLU A 67 8.72 5.04 4.10
C GLU A 67 8.20 4.22 5.27
N ASP A 68 9.10 3.62 6.03
CA ASP A 68 8.73 2.89 7.23
C ASP A 68 7.92 3.77 8.17
N GLY A 69 6.81 3.24 8.67
CA GLY A 69 5.92 3.95 9.56
C GLY A 69 4.84 4.78 8.87
N THR A 70 4.85 4.85 7.53
CA THR A 70 3.80 5.58 6.81
C THR A 70 2.45 4.88 6.99
N LEU A 71 1.44 5.66 7.36
CA LEU A 71 0.07 5.20 7.47
C LEU A 71 -0.67 5.51 6.17
N PHE A 72 -1.32 4.51 5.58
CA PHE A 72 -2.21 4.74 4.46
C PHE A 72 -3.51 3.98 4.67
N THR A 73 -4.58 4.48 4.06
CA THR A 73 -5.94 3.97 4.27
C THR A 73 -6.54 3.52 2.95
N ILE A 74 -7.10 2.33 2.94
CA ILE A 74 -7.84 1.77 1.81
C ILE A 74 -9.24 1.40 2.31
N GLY A 75 -10.27 1.99 1.69
CA GLY A 75 -11.62 1.88 2.22
C GLY A 75 -11.69 2.43 3.63
N ALA A 76 -12.14 1.64 4.57
CA ALA A 76 -12.15 1.97 6.00
C ALA A 76 -11.00 1.28 6.76
N THR A 77 -10.04 0.70 6.06
CA THR A 77 -8.95 -0.08 6.64
C THR A 77 -7.65 0.72 6.60
N SER A 78 -7.02 0.89 7.75
CA SER A 78 -5.74 1.60 7.87
C SER A 78 -4.59 0.61 7.94
N ILE A 79 -3.52 0.90 7.20
CA ILE A 79 -2.35 0.04 7.08
C ILE A 79 -1.11 0.88 7.36
N ILE A 80 -0.17 0.30 8.10
CA ILE A 80 1.12 0.93 8.36
C ILE A 80 2.19 0.13 7.64
N LEU A 81 3.01 0.83 6.84
CA LEU A 81 4.15 0.21 6.18
C LEU A 81 5.24 -0.08 7.22
N ARG A 82 5.69 -1.33 7.27
CA ARG A 82 6.86 -1.73 8.06
C ARG A 82 7.88 -2.30 7.10
N THR A 83 9.09 -1.81 7.20
CA THR A 83 10.19 -2.24 6.32
C THR A 83 11.27 -2.95 7.13
N ALA A 84 12.16 -3.64 6.44
CA ALA A 84 13.30 -4.28 7.09
C ALA A 84 14.22 -3.29 7.80
N ASP A 85 14.22 -2.03 7.33
CA ASP A 85 15.04 -0.97 7.95
C ASP A 85 14.65 -0.71 9.40
N SER A 86 13.36 -0.88 9.74
CA SER A 86 12.91 -0.66 11.11
C SER A 86 13.46 -1.69 12.10
N GLU A 87 13.84 -2.86 11.61
CA GLU A 87 14.42 -3.93 12.45
C GLU A 87 15.92 -3.74 12.69
N GLU A 88 16.59 -3.05 11.76
CA GLU A 88 18.02 -2.81 11.83
C GLU A 88 18.43 -1.71 12.81
N GLU A 89 17.49 -0.93 13.27
CA GLU A 89 17.73 0.20 14.16
C GLU A 89 17.77 -0.17 15.65
N ASN A 90 17.64 -1.44 15.95
CA ASN A 90 17.66 -1.91 17.35
C ASN A 90 19.08 -2.13 17.85
#